data_6935508bffcba8676e161e1dac1d1401
#
_entry.id   6935508bffcba8676e161e1dac1d1401
#
_cell.length_a   1.000
_cell.length_b   1.000
_cell.length_c   1.000
_cell.angle_alpha   90.00
_cell.angle_beta   90.00
_cell.angle_gamma   90.00
#
_symmetry.space_group_name_H-M   'P 1'
#
loop_
_entity.id
_entity.type
_entity.pdbx_description
1 polymer ?
#
loop_
_entity_poly.entity_id
_entity_poly.type
_entity_poly.pdbx_seq_one_letter_code
_entity_poly.pdbx_strand_id
1 'polypeptide(L)'
;MNRCRRIIWRAGLIVVAFSGIVFAQEDEKGCKDHPMFTRMPNFYIQECKEKDFDQADFMDEEGNDIKVEGKIHRAGYGIKKGVTAPTDLQILRNYQNAIEKIGGEVTYENLGSNYGETYLKLSKAGKIYWVFVYSHDGEKYDLTVVEKAEMAQEVVADAKSLMNDIQTTGHASAYGIYFDFDKDEIKPESELAIKEIAKLLQENKGLKLYVVGHTDNVGTTDYNLKLSKARADAVTKELVTKYRIPSDRLKGYGVGSLAPVASNKTDEGRAKNRRVELVEQ
;
A
#
# COMPACT_ATOMS: atom_id res chain seq x y z
N MET A 1 -58.52 79.39 23.36
CA MET A 1 -59.09 78.17 22.82
C MET A 1 -58.11 77.65 21.77
N ASN A 2 -57.23 76.73 22.11
CA ASN A 2 -56.45 76.00 21.12
C ASN A 2 -56.14 74.63 21.71
N ARG A 3 -56.69 73.61 21.12
CA ARG A 3 -56.47 72.18 21.47
C ARG A 3 -55.16 71.68 20.90
N CYS A 4 -54.25 71.32 21.76
CA CYS A 4 -53.01 70.62 21.35
C CYS A 4 -53.31 69.11 21.27
N ARG A 5 -53.22 68.56 20.00
CA ARG A 5 -53.31 67.11 19.73
C ARG A 5 -51.94 66.46 19.99
N ARG A 6 -51.86 65.58 20.95
CA ARG A 6 -50.68 64.69 21.18
C ARG A 6 -50.68 63.57 20.14
N ILE A 7 -49.65 63.53 19.30
CA ILE A 7 -49.35 62.35 18.42
C ILE A 7 -48.55 61.36 19.25
N ILE A 8 -49.12 60.18 19.47
CA ILE A 8 -48.44 59.08 20.11
C ILE A 8 -47.73 58.24 19.02
N TRP A 9 -46.39 58.29 19.02
CA TRP A 9 -45.59 57.43 18.17
C TRP A 9 -45.50 56.03 18.84
N ARG A 10 -46.11 55.03 18.23
CA ARG A 10 -45.86 53.63 18.61
C ARG A 10 -44.54 53.21 17.94
N ALA A 11 -43.48 53.04 18.74
CA ALA A 11 -42.24 52.40 18.31
C ALA A 11 -42.49 50.88 18.19
N GLY A 12 -42.63 50.40 16.97
CA GLY A 12 -42.67 48.97 16.68
C GLY A 12 -41.26 48.40 16.81
N LEU A 13 -41.04 47.52 17.80
CA LEU A 13 -39.80 46.76 17.94
C LEU A 13 -39.78 45.70 16.83
N ILE A 14 -38.99 45.91 15.80
CA ILE A 14 -38.70 44.88 14.79
C ILE A 14 -37.62 43.95 15.44
N VAL A 15 -38.04 42.79 15.95
CA VAL A 15 -37.13 41.73 16.30
C VAL A 15 -36.67 41.05 15.00
N VAL A 16 -35.51 41.44 14.52
CA VAL A 16 -34.84 40.68 13.44
C VAL A 16 -34.26 39.41 14.06
N ALA A 17 -35.00 38.32 13.91
CA ALA A 17 -34.47 37.00 14.22
C ALA A 17 -33.36 36.68 13.18
N PHE A 18 -32.10 36.84 13.56
CA PHE A 18 -30.97 36.27 12.85
C PHE A 18 -31.05 34.74 13.01
N SER A 19 -31.74 34.06 12.11
CA SER A 19 -31.58 32.63 11.93
C SER A 19 -30.16 32.43 11.36
N GLY A 20 -29.23 32.17 12.28
CA GLY A 20 -27.89 31.70 11.87
C GLY A 20 -28.06 30.41 11.04
N ILE A 21 -27.76 30.49 9.76
CA ILE A 21 -27.64 29.30 8.93
C ILE A 21 -26.46 28.52 9.49
N VAL A 22 -26.74 27.49 10.26
CA VAL A 22 -25.75 26.51 10.68
C VAL A 22 -25.46 25.70 9.43
N PHE A 23 -24.40 26.02 8.72
CA PHE A 23 -23.88 25.15 7.68
C PHE A 23 -23.58 23.81 8.33
N ALA A 24 -24.25 22.74 7.88
CA ALA A 24 -23.92 21.39 8.29
C ALA A 24 -22.45 21.16 7.91
N GLN A 25 -21.66 20.66 8.88
CA GLN A 25 -20.29 20.23 8.61
C GLN A 25 -20.37 18.94 7.79
N GLU A 26 -20.05 19.05 6.51
CA GLU A 26 -20.06 17.96 5.54
C GLU A 26 -18.64 17.46 5.32
N ASP A 27 -18.53 16.26 4.77
CA ASP A 27 -17.25 15.69 4.37
C ASP A 27 -16.59 16.54 3.29
N GLU A 28 -15.26 16.62 3.31
CA GLU A 28 -14.47 17.21 2.23
C GLU A 28 -14.79 16.50 0.91
N LYS A 29 -14.99 17.31 -0.12
CA LYS A 29 -15.45 16.82 -1.43
C LYS A 29 -14.48 15.79 -2.03
N GLY A 30 -15.02 14.62 -2.37
CA GLY A 30 -14.26 13.52 -2.97
C GLY A 30 -13.63 12.58 -1.97
N CYS A 31 -13.62 12.92 -0.68
CA CYS A 31 -13.12 12.05 0.37
C CYS A 31 -14.13 10.95 0.74
N LYS A 32 -13.59 9.78 1.09
CA LYS A 32 -14.37 8.61 1.55
C LYS A 32 -13.63 7.93 2.69
N ASP A 33 -14.40 7.23 3.52
CA ASP A 33 -13.81 6.33 4.51
C ASP A 33 -13.06 5.17 3.83
N HIS A 34 -12.01 4.70 4.49
CA HIS A 34 -11.34 3.49 4.04
C HIS A 34 -12.30 2.30 4.13
N PRO A 35 -12.36 1.41 3.11
CA PRO A 35 -13.34 0.32 3.05
C PRO A 35 -13.32 -0.64 4.24
N MET A 36 -12.22 -0.69 4.98
CA MET A 36 -12.05 -1.58 6.14
C MET A 36 -12.74 -1.05 7.41
N PHE A 37 -12.93 0.28 7.52
CA PHE A 37 -13.43 0.91 8.73
C PHE A 37 -14.55 1.91 8.43
N THR A 38 -15.51 1.99 9.34
CA THR A 38 -16.40 3.16 9.46
C THR A 38 -15.74 4.16 10.41
N ARG A 39 -15.97 5.44 10.18
CA ARG A 39 -15.54 6.49 11.10
C ARG A 39 -16.30 6.45 12.43
N MET A 40 -15.79 7.14 13.44
CA MET A 40 -16.50 7.39 14.70
C MET A 40 -17.81 8.15 14.44
N PRO A 41 -18.90 7.84 15.18
CA PRO A 41 -20.17 8.58 15.08
C PRO A 41 -19.98 10.09 15.32
N ASN A 42 -20.71 10.90 14.57
CA ASN A 42 -20.69 12.37 14.65
C ASN A 42 -19.37 13.03 14.20
N PHE A 43 -18.50 12.31 13.53
CA PHE A 43 -17.35 12.88 12.86
C PHE A 43 -17.62 13.10 11.36
N TYR A 44 -16.89 14.02 10.77
CA TYR A 44 -16.88 14.26 9.32
C TYR A 44 -15.43 14.28 8.83
N ILE A 45 -15.20 13.98 7.55
CA ILE A 45 -13.87 14.01 6.96
C ILE A 45 -13.49 15.47 6.68
N GLN A 46 -12.39 15.93 7.27
CA GLN A 46 -11.82 17.26 7.06
C GLN A 46 -10.87 17.25 5.86
N GLU A 47 -10.13 16.18 5.69
CA GLU A 47 -9.19 15.98 4.58
C GLU A 47 -8.97 14.50 4.33
N CYS A 48 -8.55 14.19 3.11
CA CYS A 48 -8.07 12.85 2.78
C CYS A 48 -7.00 12.88 1.71
N LYS A 49 -6.19 11.82 1.67
CA LYS A 49 -5.17 11.62 0.65
C LYS A 49 -5.00 10.14 0.38
N GLU A 50 -5.01 9.80 -0.89
CA GLU A 50 -4.64 8.46 -1.35
C GLU A 50 -3.38 8.53 -2.21
N LYS A 51 -2.54 7.51 -2.10
CA LYS A 51 -1.39 7.28 -2.96
C LYS A 51 -1.29 5.81 -3.28
N ASP A 52 -1.06 5.48 -4.53
CA ASP A 52 -0.90 4.09 -4.98
C ASP A 52 0.38 3.46 -4.43
N PHE A 53 1.42 4.27 -4.18
CA PHE A 53 2.63 3.87 -3.49
C PHE A 53 3.27 5.03 -2.72
N ASP A 54 3.54 4.83 -1.44
CA ASP A 54 4.28 5.76 -0.57
C ASP A 54 4.74 5.00 0.68
N GLN A 55 5.42 5.70 1.60
CA GLN A 55 5.92 5.18 2.86
C GLN A 55 5.23 5.87 4.04
N ALA A 56 4.99 5.11 5.11
CA ALA A 56 4.59 5.66 6.41
C ALA A 56 5.36 4.95 7.54
N ASP A 57 5.55 5.69 8.65
CA ASP A 57 6.22 5.19 9.84
C ASP A 57 5.18 4.52 10.76
N PHE A 58 5.58 3.39 11.34
CA PHE A 58 4.79 2.61 12.29
C PHE A 58 5.67 2.16 13.45
N MET A 59 5.05 1.65 14.51
CA MET A 59 5.74 0.98 15.62
C MET A 59 5.43 -0.53 15.61
N ASP A 60 6.47 -1.34 15.80
CA ASP A 60 6.34 -2.78 15.97
C ASP A 60 5.98 -3.15 17.42
N GLU A 61 5.86 -4.46 17.70
CA GLU A 61 5.50 -4.98 19.02
C GLU A 61 6.56 -4.72 20.09
N GLU A 62 7.82 -4.50 19.71
CA GLU A 62 8.92 -4.12 20.58
C GLU A 62 9.03 -2.60 20.79
N GLY A 63 8.20 -1.81 20.09
CA GLY A 63 8.22 -0.34 20.14
C GLY A 63 9.32 0.29 19.29
N ASN A 64 9.84 -0.42 18.29
CA ASN A 64 10.80 0.12 17.35
C ASN A 64 10.08 0.80 16.16
N ASP A 65 10.67 1.89 15.66
CA ASP A 65 10.21 2.52 14.44
C ASP A 65 10.45 1.61 13.22
N ILE A 66 9.39 1.37 12.47
CA ILE A 66 9.45 0.64 11.20
C ILE A 66 8.84 1.48 10.08
N LYS A 67 9.37 1.32 8.88
CA LYS A 67 8.84 1.95 7.67
C LYS A 67 8.05 0.94 6.85
N VAL A 68 6.83 1.29 6.53
CA VAL A 68 5.95 0.43 5.74
C VAL A 68 5.63 1.13 4.42
N GLU A 69 5.96 0.46 3.33
CA GLU A 69 5.72 0.93 1.97
C GLU A 69 4.50 0.22 1.37
N GLY A 70 3.74 0.94 0.56
CA GLY A 70 2.57 0.39 -0.12
C GLY A 70 1.55 1.44 -0.51
N LYS A 71 0.33 0.97 -0.83
CA LYS A 71 -0.80 1.85 -1.09
C LYS A 71 -1.28 2.48 0.21
N ILE A 72 -1.34 3.81 0.23
CA ILE A 72 -1.67 4.59 1.44
C ILE A 72 -3.01 5.30 1.28
N HIS A 73 -3.83 5.17 2.32
CA HIS A 73 -5.00 5.98 2.56
C HIS A 73 -4.81 6.77 3.87
N ARG A 74 -4.95 8.08 3.82
CA ARG A 74 -4.96 8.95 5.00
C ARG A 74 -6.25 9.74 5.03
N ALA A 75 -6.87 9.86 6.21
CA ALA A 75 -8.05 10.67 6.42
C ALA A 75 -7.99 11.35 7.79
N GLY A 76 -8.17 12.66 7.82
CA GLY A 76 -8.34 13.46 9.03
C GLY A 76 -9.82 13.71 9.31
N TYR A 77 -10.24 13.47 10.54
CA TYR A 77 -11.62 13.60 11.00
C TYR A 77 -11.77 14.66 12.07
N GLY A 78 -12.85 15.42 12.01
CA GLY A 78 -13.23 16.37 13.04
C GLY A 78 -14.63 16.09 13.57
N ILE A 79 -14.87 16.38 14.85
CA ILE A 79 -16.19 16.23 15.47
C ILE A 79 -17.14 17.34 14.99
N LYS A 80 -18.40 17.02 14.81
CA LYS A 80 -19.44 18.00 14.44
C LYS A 80 -19.72 18.94 15.59
N LYS A 81 -19.96 20.21 15.29
CA LYS A 81 -20.28 21.24 16.29
C LYS A 81 -21.49 20.87 17.15
N GLY A 82 -21.41 21.18 18.45
CA GLY A 82 -22.49 20.92 19.36
C GLY A 82 -22.62 19.48 19.87
N VAL A 83 -21.66 18.63 19.50
CA VAL A 83 -21.56 17.25 20.01
C VAL A 83 -20.48 17.20 21.09
N THR A 84 -20.73 16.44 22.15
CA THR A 84 -19.71 16.14 23.15
C THR A 84 -18.66 15.21 22.56
N ALA A 85 -17.39 15.59 22.63
CA ALA A 85 -16.29 14.78 22.14
C ALA A 85 -16.15 13.49 22.96
N PRO A 86 -15.88 12.34 22.32
CA PRO A 86 -15.42 11.15 23.01
C PRO A 86 -14.02 11.40 23.58
N THR A 87 -13.55 10.53 24.46
CA THR A 87 -12.14 10.56 24.89
C THR A 87 -11.25 9.94 23.83
N ASP A 88 -9.95 10.31 23.82
CA ASP A 88 -8.95 9.69 22.95
C ASP A 88 -8.97 8.17 23.12
N LEU A 89 -9.02 7.67 24.36
CA LEU A 89 -9.12 6.25 24.65
C LEU A 89 -10.34 5.58 23.98
N GLN A 90 -11.50 6.25 23.95
CA GLN A 90 -12.69 5.71 23.30
C GLN A 90 -12.47 5.59 21.77
N ILE A 91 -11.81 6.56 21.16
CA ILE A 91 -11.48 6.50 19.73
C ILE A 91 -10.55 5.32 19.46
N LEU A 92 -9.43 5.21 20.18
CA LEU A 92 -8.45 4.13 19.97
C LEU A 92 -9.08 2.75 20.16
N ARG A 93 -9.83 2.54 21.26
CA ARG A 93 -10.48 1.23 21.55
C ARG A 93 -11.48 0.80 20.48
N ASN A 94 -12.19 1.76 19.84
CA ASN A 94 -13.07 1.42 18.73
C ASN A 94 -12.32 0.84 17.53
N TYR A 95 -11.17 1.42 17.15
CA TYR A 95 -10.35 0.90 16.06
C TYR A 95 -9.64 -0.41 16.45
N GLN A 96 -9.11 -0.52 17.67
CA GLN A 96 -8.51 -1.76 18.16
C GLN A 96 -9.51 -2.92 18.14
N ASN A 97 -10.67 -2.73 18.74
CA ASN A 97 -11.73 -3.74 18.74
C ASN A 97 -12.22 -4.09 17.32
N ALA A 98 -12.22 -3.12 16.40
CA ALA A 98 -12.62 -3.37 15.01
C ALA A 98 -11.59 -4.24 14.28
N ILE A 99 -10.29 -3.98 14.47
CA ILE A 99 -9.22 -4.75 13.82
C ILE A 99 -9.12 -6.17 14.41
N GLU A 100 -9.21 -6.31 15.74
CA GLU A 100 -9.17 -7.60 16.43
C GLU A 100 -10.32 -8.53 16.01
N LYS A 101 -11.54 -7.99 15.84
CA LYS A 101 -12.71 -8.76 15.35
C LYS A 101 -12.51 -9.37 13.96
N ILE A 102 -11.64 -8.82 13.16
CA ILE A 102 -11.34 -9.33 11.81
C ILE A 102 -10.01 -10.08 11.73
N GLY A 103 -9.38 -10.36 12.90
CA GLY A 103 -8.18 -11.18 13.04
C GLY A 103 -6.86 -10.41 13.00
N GLY A 104 -6.91 -9.10 13.22
CA GLY A 104 -5.70 -8.28 13.39
C GLY A 104 -5.27 -8.16 14.85
N GLU A 105 -4.21 -7.43 15.08
CA GLU A 105 -3.55 -7.25 16.37
C GLU A 105 -3.17 -5.78 16.60
N VAL A 106 -3.02 -5.40 17.87
CA VAL A 106 -2.45 -4.12 18.30
C VAL A 106 -0.94 -4.33 18.46
N THR A 107 -0.14 -3.59 17.69
CA THR A 107 1.33 -3.67 17.78
C THR A 107 1.88 -2.69 18.79
N TYR A 108 1.27 -1.51 18.92
CA TYR A 108 1.72 -0.51 19.88
C TYR A 108 0.56 0.42 20.27
N GLU A 109 0.62 0.95 21.49
CA GLU A 109 -0.30 1.98 22.00
C GLU A 109 0.43 2.94 22.91
N ASN A 110 0.10 4.22 22.80
CA ASN A 110 0.56 5.24 23.73
C ASN A 110 -0.59 6.21 24.04
N LEU A 111 -0.80 6.51 25.32
CA LEU A 111 -1.82 7.45 25.81
C LEU A 111 -1.14 8.56 26.60
N GLY A 112 -1.19 9.77 26.05
CA GLY A 112 -0.80 10.99 26.75
C GLY A 112 -1.95 11.67 27.47
N SER A 113 -1.73 12.87 27.96
CA SER A 113 -2.77 13.64 28.66
C SER A 113 -3.88 14.14 27.73
N ASN A 114 -3.51 14.53 26.50
CA ASN A 114 -4.39 15.18 25.52
C ASN A 114 -4.25 14.56 24.12
N TYR A 115 -3.73 13.36 24.04
CA TYR A 115 -3.60 12.60 22.78
C TYR A 115 -3.58 11.11 23.05
N GLY A 116 -3.86 10.35 22.02
CA GLY A 116 -3.67 8.93 22.02
C GLY A 116 -3.27 8.44 20.62
N GLU A 117 -2.45 7.42 20.58
CA GLU A 117 -2.04 6.80 19.35
C GLU A 117 -2.05 5.27 19.48
N THR A 118 -2.41 4.59 18.40
CA THR A 118 -2.35 3.14 18.34
C THR A 118 -1.95 2.68 16.95
N TYR A 119 -1.16 1.63 16.93
CA TYR A 119 -0.65 0.99 15.73
C TYR A 119 -1.20 -0.44 15.69
N LEU A 120 -1.72 -0.82 14.54
CA LEU A 120 -2.45 -2.06 14.36
C LEU A 120 -1.95 -2.75 13.10
N LYS A 121 -2.02 -4.07 13.09
CA LYS A 121 -1.62 -4.88 11.94
C LYS A 121 -2.66 -5.95 11.65
N LEU A 122 -2.89 -6.21 10.37
CA LEU A 122 -3.81 -7.23 9.91
C LEU A 122 -3.21 -7.98 8.72
N SER A 123 -3.19 -9.31 8.83
CA SER A 123 -2.87 -10.19 7.69
C SER A 123 -4.15 -10.84 7.19
N LYS A 124 -4.57 -10.53 5.96
CA LYS A 124 -5.84 -11.02 5.40
C LYS A 124 -5.73 -11.27 3.91
N ALA A 125 -6.15 -12.44 3.45
CA ALA A 125 -6.17 -12.82 2.04
C ALA A 125 -4.82 -12.60 1.31
N GLY A 126 -3.70 -12.89 1.99
CA GLY A 126 -2.35 -12.73 1.43
C GLY A 126 -1.84 -11.29 1.41
N LYS A 127 -2.59 -10.34 1.95
CA LYS A 127 -2.22 -8.93 2.09
C LYS A 127 -1.94 -8.59 3.55
N ILE A 128 -1.02 -7.66 3.77
CA ILE A 128 -0.70 -7.12 5.10
C ILE A 128 -1.12 -5.66 5.12
N TYR A 129 -1.90 -5.30 6.11
CA TYR A 129 -2.33 -3.93 6.37
C TYR A 129 -1.72 -3.44 7.68
N TRP A 130 -1.20 -2.23 7.64
CA TRP A 130 -0.78 -1.48 8.81
C TRP A 130 -1.71 -0.29 8.99
N VAL A 131 -2.15 -0.07 10.21
CA VAL A 131 -3.12 0.98 10.55
C VAL A 131 -2.59 1.81 11.70
N PHE A 132 -2.57 3.11 11.52
CA PHE A 132 -2.22 4.08 12.54
C PHE A 132 -3.41 4.98 12.81
N VAL A 133 -3.77 5.13 14.08
CA VAL A 133 -4.81 6.06 14.54
C VAL A 133 -4.19 6.98 15.56
N TYR A 134 -4.29 8.27 15.32
CA TYR A 134 -3.86 9.33 16.23
C TYR A 134 -5.06 10.19 16.61
N SER A 135 -5.32 10.36 17.87
CA SER A 135 -6.43 11.19 18.39
C SER A 135 -5.87 12.35 19.22
N HIS A 136 -6.51 13.51 19.13
CA HIS A 136 -6.15 14.71 19.86
C HIS A 136 -7.40 15.32 20.53
N ASP A 137 -7.41 15.34 21.87
CA ASP A 137 -8.50 15.85 22.73
C ASP A 137 -9.88 15.23 22.41
N GLY A 138 -9.94 14.11 21.72
CA GLY A 138 -11.18 13.50 21.26
C GLY A 138 -11.95 14.32 20.21
N GLU A 139 -11.50 15.51 19.87
CA GLU A 139 -12.16 16.41 18.91
C GLU A 139 -11.74 16.12 17.46
N LYS A 140 -10.53 15.59 17.29
CA LYS A 140 -9.95 15.22 15.99
C LYS A 140 -9.24 13.89 16.09
N TYR A 141 -9.22 13.16 14.98
CA TYR A 141 -8.34 12.03 14.85
C TYR A 141 -7.93 11.82 13.39
N ASP A 142 -6.77 11.22 13.21
CA ASP A 142 -6.21 10.85 11.93
C ASP A 142 -6.17 9.33 11.81
N LEU A 143 -6.52 8.84 10.64
CA LEU A 143 -6.41 7.43 10.25
C LEU A 143 -5.45 7.32 9.07
N THR A 144 -4.40 6.52 9.24
CA THR A 144 -3.53 6.11 8.15
C THR A 144 -3.63 4.60 7.99
N VAL A 145 -3.93 4.13 6.78
CA VAL A 145 -3.93 2.72 6.41
C VAL A 145 -2.94 2.50 5.28
N VAL A 146 -2.01 1.57 5.47
CA VAL A 146 -1.07 1.14 4.44
C VAL A 146 -1.37 -0.31 4.08
N GLU A 147 -1.79 -0.56 2.84
CA GLU A 147 -1.76 -1.90 2.26
C GLU A 147 -0.33 -2.13 1.78
N LYS A 148 0.44 -2.96 2.53
CA LYS A 148 1.83 -3.24 2.19
C LYS A 148 1.94 -3.81 0.78
N ALA A 149 2.76 -3.19 -0.04
CA ALA A 149 3.03 -3.61 -1.42
C ALA A 149 4.47 -3.33 -1.79
N GLU A 150 4.99 -4.06 -2.75
CA GLU A 150 6.25 -3.71 -3.40
C GLU A 150 5.99 -2.64 -4.46
N MET A 151 6.91 -1.69 -4.61
CA MET A 151 6.82 -0.67 -5.65
C MET A 151 6.86 -1.32 -7.04
N ALA A 152 5.86 -1.00 -7.87
CA ALA A 152 5.93 -1.38 -9.27
C ALA A 152 7.14 -0.71 -9.93
N GLN A 153 8.01 -1.53 -10.55
CA GLN A 153 9.23 -1.04 -11.17
C GLN A 153 8.91 -0.42 -12.53
N GLU A 154 8.81 0.89 -12.59
CA GLU A 154 8.57 1.63 -13.85
C GLU A 154 9.86 1.84 -14.67
N VAL A 155 11.03 1.73 -14.03
CA VAL A 155 12.34 1.83 -14.67
C VAL A 155 13.02 0.46 -14.55
N VAL A 156 13.18 -0.23 -15.67
CA VAL A 156 13.84 -1.53 -15.75
C VAL A 156 15.19 -1.41 -16.48
N ALA A 157 16.09 -2.36 -16.22
CA ALA A 157 17.31 -2.44 -17.00
C ALA A 157 16.96 -2.67 -18.49
N ASP A 158 17.54 -1.87 -19.37
CA ASP A 158 17.31 -2.01 -20.80
C ASP A 158 18.06 -3.23 -21.38
N ALA A 159 17.71 -3.62 -22.59
CA ALA A 159 18.29 -4.77 -23.27
C ALA A 159 19.84 -4.69 -23.35
N LYS A 160 20.38 -3.47 -23.47
CA LYS A 160 21.84 -3.26 -23.56
C LYS A 160 22.52 -3.50 -22.20
N SER A 161 21.93 -3.01 -21.11
CA SER A 161 22.43 -3.26 -19.76
C SER A 161 22.39 -4.74 -19.40
N LEU A 162 21.28 -5.42 -19.70
CA LEU A 162 21.15 -6.87 -19.52
C LEU A 162 22.23 -7.64 -20.32
N MET A 163 22.49 -7.23 -21.57
CA MET A 163 23.54 -7.86 -22.38
C MET A 163 24.94 -7.63 -21.81
N ASN A 164 25.22 -6.42 -21.31
CA ASN A 164 26.50 -6.11 -20.69
C ASN A 164 26.73 -6.97 -19.43
N ASP A 165 25.71 -7.14 -18.61
CA ASP A 165 25.80 -7.99 -17.41
C ASP A 165 26.05 -9.45 -17.80
N ILE A 166 25.33 -9.99 -18.79
CA ILE A 166 25.54 -11.35 -19.28
C ILE A 166 26.98 -11.52 -19.81
N GLN A 167 27.48 -10.58 -20.58
CA GLN A 167 28.84 -10.65 -21.13
C GLN A 167 29.95 -10.57 -20.08
N THR A 168 29.71 -9.85 -18.98
CA THR A 168 30.72 -9.63 -17.94
C THR A 168 30.68 -10.67 -16.84
N THR A 169 29.48 -11.18 -16.49
CA THR A 169 29.28 -12.08 -15.34
C THR A 169 28.70 -13.44 -15.70
N GLY A 170 28.27 -13.63 -16.97
CA GLY A 170 27.55 -14.83 -17.42
C GLY A 170 26.06 -14.82 -17.12
N HIS A 171 25.54 -13.82 -16.41
CA HIS A 171 24.13 -13.71 -16.05
C HIS A 171 23.68 -12.26 -15.84
N ALA A 172 22.37 -12.03 -15.88
CA ALA A 172 21.75 -10.76 -15.52
C ALA A 172 20.50 -10.99 -14.66
N SER A 173 20.34 -10.20 -13.60
CA SER A 173 19.09 -10.21 -12.81
C SER A 173 18.03 -9.35 -13.51
N ALA A 174 16.92 -9.97 -13.89
CA ALA A 174 15.77 -9.29 -14.49
C ALA A 174 14.78 -8.90 -13.39
N TYR A 175 14.99 -7.74 -12.78
CA TYR A 175 14.03 -7.16 -11.84
C TYR A 175 12.81 -6.59 -12.58
N GLY A 176 11.69 -6.43 -11.86
CA GLY A 176 10.44 -5.93 -12.45
C GLY A 176 9.55 -7.02 -13.05
N ILE A 177 9.83 -8.30 -12.77
CA ILE A 177 8.93 -9.41 -13.08
C ILE A 177 8.20 -9.81 -11.80
N TYR A 178 6.88 -9.59 -11.76
CA TYR A 178 6.04 -9.78 -10.59
C TYR A 178 5.05 -10.91 -10.76
N PHE A 179 4.77 -11.58 -9.66
CA PHE A 179 3.77 -12.61 -9.53
C PHE A 179 2.91 -12.33 -8.29
N ASP A 180 1.67 -12.75 -8.29
CA ASP A 180 0.89 -12.77 -7.07
C ASP A 180 1.45 -13.77 -6.06
N PHE A 181 1.06 -13.57 -4.79
CA PHE A 181 1.42 -14.51 -3.75
C PHE A 181 0.94 -15.92 -4.13
N ASP A 182 1.84 -16.89 -4.04
CA ASP A 182 1.56 -18.31 -4.33
C ASP A 182 1.10 -18.60 -5.77
N LYS A 183 1.45 -17.73 -6.74
CA LYS A 183 1.08 -17.91 -8.16
C LYS A 183 2.29 -17.80 -9.08
N ASP A 184 2.13 -18.38 -10.26
CA ASP A 184 3.06 -18.31 -11.38
C ASP A 184 2.52 -17.48 -12.56
N GLU A 185 1.34 -16.87 -12.40
CA GLU A 185 0.78 -15.93 -13.37
C GLU A 185 1.53 -14.60 -13.32
N ILE A 186 2.06 -14.19 -14.48
CA ILE A 186 2.81 -12.94 -14.62
C ILE A 186 1.85 -11.76 -14.53
N LYS A 187 2.15 -10.82 -13.64
CA LYS A 187 1.34 -9.62 -13.48
C LYS A 187 1.56 -8.63 -14.63
N PRO A 188 0.53 -7.83 -15.00
CA PRO A 188 0.64 -6.85 -16.08
C PRO A 188 1.80 -5.86 -15.91
N GLU A 189 2.14 -5.50 -14.67
CA GLU A 189 3.24 -4.60 -14.34
C GLU A 189 4.62 -5.11 -14.79
N SER A 190 4.73 -6.40 -15.08
CA SER A 190 5.96 -7.03 -15.57
C SER A 190 6.23 -6.80 -17.06
N GLU A 191 5.29 -6.20 -17.79
CA GLU A 191 5.36 -6.11 -19.25
C GLU A 191 6.62 -5.38 -19.75
N LEU A 192 7.03 -4.31 -19.05
CA LEU A 192 8.23 -3.56 -19.42
C LEU A 192 9.49 -4.42 -19.33
N ALA A 193 9.68 -5.16 -18.23
CA ALA A 193 10.84 -6.03 -18.03
C ALA A 193 10.88 -7.16 -19.10
N ILE A 194 9.74 -7.80 -19.34
CA ILE A 194 9.65 -8.87 -20.34
C ILE A 194 9.92 -8.35 -21.76
N LYS A 195 9.47 -7.13 -22.07
CA LYS A 195 9.73 -6.47 -23.35
C LYS A 195 11.23 -6.19 -23.56
N GLU A 196 11.95 -5.75 -22.55
CA GLU A 196 13.39 -5.52 -22.65
C GLU A 196 14.16 -6.85 -22.80
N ILE A 197 13.74 -7.93 -22.13
CA ILE A 197 14.30 -9.27 -22.35
C ILE A 197 14.02 -9.76 -23.79
N ALA A 198 12.83 -9.54 -24.30
CA ALA A 198 12.49 -9.90 -25.68
C ALA A 198 13.34 -9.12 -26.68
N LYS A 199 13.54 -7.82 -26.47
CA LYS A 199 14.41 -6.96 -27.29
C LYS A 199 15.85 -7.44 -27.24
N LEU A 200 16.41 -7.76 -26.06
CA LEU A 200 17.73 -8.36 -25.92
C LEU A 200 17.89 -9.58 -26.82
N LEU A 201 16.93 -10.51 -26.78
CA LEU A 201 16.95 -11.74 -27.57
C LEU A 201 16.74 -11.50 -29.07
N GLN A 202 15.94 -10.50 -29.46
CA GLN A 202 15.72 -10.13 -30.86
C GLN A 202 16.96 -9.48 -31.51
N GLU A 203 17.67 -8.65 -30.75
CA GLU A 203 18.90 -7.99 -31.18
C GLU A 203 20.09 -8.97 -31.21
N ASN A 204 20.10 -10.01 -30.37
CA ASN A 204 21.19 -10.99 -30.24
C ASN A 204 20.68 -12.38 -30.61
N LYS A 205 20.55 -12.65 -31.93
CA LYS A 205 19.94 -13.89 -32.47
C LYS A 205 20.65 -15.18 -32.06
N GLY A 206 21.93 -15.14 -31.77
CA GLY A 206 22.72 -16.29 -31.33
C GLY A 206 22.63 -16.58 -29.82
N LEU A 207 22.17 -15.63 -29.04
CA LEU A 207 22.09 -15.75 -27.58
C LEU A 207 21.03 -16.77 -27.17
N LYS A 208 21.42 -17.73 -26.32
CA LYS A 208 20.56 -18.71 -25.69
C LYS A 208 20.63 -18.52 -24.19
N LEU A 209 19.48 -18.56 -23.51
CA LEU A 209 19.38 -18.27 -22.09
C LEU A 209 18.66 -19.37 -21.31
N TYR A 210 19.18 -19.67 -20.14
CA TYR A 210 18.38 -20.23 -19.07
C TYR A 210 17.65 -19.09 -18.36
N VAL A 211 16.36 -19.25 -18.17
CA VAL A 211 15.53 -18.36 -17.34
C VAL A 211 15.42 -19.03 -15.99
N VAL A 212 16.03 -18.43 -14.96
CA VAL A 212 16.15 -19.06 -13.64
C VAL A 212 15.29 -18.29 -12.63
N GLY A 213 14.29 -18.98 -12.09
CA GLY A 213 13.42 -18.41 -11.03
C GLY A 213 14.00 -18.62 -9.64
N HIS A 214 13.83 -17.63 -8.79
CA HIS A 214 14.26 -17.63 -7.40
C HIS A 214 13.07 -17.24 -6.48
N THR A 215 13.12 -17.70 -5.22
CA THR A 215 12.18 -17.30 -4.16
C THR A 215 12.96 -16.75 -2.96
N ASP A 216 12.25 -16.16 -2.02
CA ASP A 216 12.72 -16.00 -0.65
C ASP A 216 12.63 -17.36 0.10
N ASN A 217 12.90 -17.35 1.42
CA ASN A 217 12.88 -18.54 2.25
C ASN A 217 11.52 -18.83 2.92
N VAL A 218 10.45 -18.17 2.54
CA VAL A 218 9.11 -18.44 3.07
C VAL A 218 8.57 -19.72 2.42
N GLY A 219 8.14 -20.69 3.25
CA GLY A 219 7.70 -22.02 2.81
C GLY A 219 8.78 -23.08 2.80
N THR A 220 8.46 -24.27 2.31
CA THR A 220 9.41 -25.39 2.24
C THR A 220 10.31 -25.28 1.01
N THR A 221 11.51 -25.86 1.09
CA THR A 221 12.46 -25.87 -0.02
C THR A 221 11.86 -26.53 -1.28
N ASP A 222 11.20 -27.69 -1.13
CA ASP A 222 10.59 -28.41 -2.25
C ASP A 222 9.47 -27.61 -2.93
N TYR A 223 8.68 -26.91 -2.12
CA TYR A 223 7.65 -26.01 -2.62
C TYR A 223 8.27 -24.87 -3.41
N ASN A 224 9.27 -24.19 -2.85
CA ASN A 224 9.96 -23.06 -3.47
C ASN A 224 10.68 -23.46 -4.77
N LEU A 225 11.25 -24.66 -4.86
CA LEU A 225 11.81 -25.20 -6.07
C LEU A 225 10.75 -25.34 -7.20
N LYS A 226 9.58 -25.88 -6.85
CA LYS A 226 8.46 -26.02 -7.81
C LYS A 226 7.90 -24.67 -8.25
N LEU A 227 7.66 -23.76 -7.31
CA LEU A 227 7.11 -22.43 -7.58
C LEU A 227 8.06 -21.60 -8.46
N SER A 228 9.35 -21.59 -8.12
CA SER A 228 10.35 -20.86 -8.91
C SER A 228 10.50 -21.41 -10.33
N LYS A 229 10.39 -22.75 -10.50
CA LYS A 229 10.38 -23.39 -11.83
C LYS A 229 9.14 -23.00 -12.64
N ALA A 230 7.95 -23.03 -12.03
CA ALA A 230 6.70 -22.64 -12.69
C ALA A 230 6.75 -21.16 -13.16
N ARG A 231 7.29 -20.27 -12.33
CA ARG A 231 7.50 -18.86 -12.67
C ARG A 231 8.47 -18.66 -13.82
N ALA A 232 9.59 -19.37 -13.82
CA ALA A 232 10.55 -19.35 -14.94
C ALA A 232 9.93 -19.87 -16.25
N ASP A 233 9.11 -20.93 -16.17
CA ASP A 233 8.39 -21.46 -17.32
C ASP A 233 7.34 -20.48 -17.84
N ALA A 234 6.64 -19.75 -16.97
CA ALA A 234 5.70 -18.73 -17.37
C ALA A 234 6.38 -17.58 -18.15
N VAL A 235 7.54 -17.10 -17.67
CA VAL A 235 8.34 -16.09 -18.37
C VAL A 235 8.82 -16.63 -19.74
N THR A 236 9.34 -17.85 -19.79
CA THR A 236 9.76 -18.50 -21.03
C THR A 236 8.60 -18.61 -22.03
N LYS A 237 7.43 -19.05 -21.55
CA LYS A 237 6.20 -19.15 -22.34
C LYS A 237 5.78 -17.80 -22.91
N GLU A 238 5.78 -16.74 -22.09
CA GLU A 238 5.43 -15.38 -22.52
C GLU A 238 6.35 -14.89 -23.63
N LEU A 239 7.68 -15.05 -23.47
CA LEU A 239 8.68 -14.70 -24.49
C LEU A 239 8.47 -15.46 -25.81
N VAL A 240 8.15 -16.74 -25.75
CA VAL A 240 7.90 -17.56 -26.95
C VAL A 240 6.58 -17.19 -27.61
N THR A 241 5.49 -17.07 -26.86
CA THR A 241 4.14 -16.92 -27.43
C THR A 241 3.84 -15.50 -27.87
N LYS A 242 4.14 -14.50 -27.03
CA LYS A 242 3.85 -13.08 -27.30
C LYS A 242 4.94 -12.42 -28.15
N TYR A 243 6.21 -12.68 -27.85
CA TYR A 243 7.35 -12.01 -28.51
C TYR A 243 8.02 -12.84 -29.60
N ARG A 244 7.51 -14.06 -29.87
CA ARG A 244 7.98 -14.94 -30.97
C ARG A 244 9.46 -15.33 -30.87
N ILE A 245 10.00 -15.40 -29.64
CA ILE A 245 11.37 -15.90 -29.45
C ILE A 245 11.36 -17.42 -29.70
N PRO A 246 12.30 -17.97 -30.51
CA PRO A 246 12.39 -19.42 -30.75
C PRO A 246 12.57 -20.20 -29.44
N SER A 247 11.75 -21.23 -29.22
CA SER A 247 11.72 -22.01 -27.98
C SER A 247 13.02 -22.75 -27.67
N ASP A 248 13.81 -23.08 -28.68
CA ASP A 248 15.12 -23.74 -28.54
C ASP A 248 16.21 -22.81 -27.97
N ARG A 249 15.91 -21.53 -27.87
CA ARG A 249 16.80 -20.51 -27.26
C ARG A 249 16.55 -20.30 -25.77
N LEU A 250 15.49 -20.85 -25.21
CA LEU A 250 15.05 -20.56 -23.86
C LEU A 250 14.77 -21.86 -23.11
N LYS A 251 15.19 -21.90 -21.83
CA LYS A 251 14.86 -23.03 -20.95
C LYS A 251 14.70 -22.54 -19.52
N GLY A 252 13.51 -22.79 -18.94
CA GLY A 252 13.19 -22.42 -17.57
C GLY A 252 13.81 -23.36 -16.55
N TYR A 253 14.33 -22.82 -15.46
CA TYR A 253 14.77 -23.54 -14.28
C TYR A 253 14.30 -22.85 -13.00
N GLY A 254 14.19 -23.59 -11.91
CA GLY A 254 13.88 -23.04 -10.60
C GLY A 254 14.90 -23.53 -9.58
N VAL A 255 15.42 -22.60 -8.79
CA VAL A 255 16.36 -22.91 -7.68
C VAL A 255 15.78 -22.59 -6.32
N GLY A 256 14.53 -22.11 -6.28
CA GLY A 256 13.87 -21.78 -5.03
C GLY A 256 14.66 -20.74 -4.23
N SER A 257 14.80 -20.98 -2.93
CA SER A 257 15.56 -20.15 -1.99
C SER A 257 17.03 -20.52 -1.83
N LEU A 258 17.57 -21.41 -2.69
CA LEU A 258 18.91 -21.97 -2.52
C LEU A 258 20.05 -21.03 -2.94
N ALA A 259 19.75 -19.97 -3.69
CA ALA A 259 20.75 -19.02 -4.15
C ALA A 259 20.30 -17.55 -3.82
N PRO A 260 20.33 -17.18 -2.52
CA PRO A 260 19.94 -15.83 -2.11
C PRO A 260 21.03 -14.81 -2.50
N VAL A 261 20.62 -13.61 -2.93
CA VAL A 261 21.49 -12.47 -3.20
C VAL A 261 21.47 -11.44 -2.05
N ALA A 262 20.53 -11.60 -1.13
CA ALA A 262 20.41 -10.77 0.06
C ALA A 262 19.92 -11.59 1.26
N SER A 263 20.01 -11.03 2.47
CA SER A 263 19.54 -11.70 3.69
C SER A 263 18.01 -11.88 3.66
N ASN A 264 17.54 -13.08 3.94
CA ASN A 264 16.10 -13.36 4.09
C ASN A 264 15.52 -12.87 5.44
N LYS A 265 16.34 -12.27 6.31
CA LYS A 265 15.89 -11.77 7.62
C LYS A 265 15.09 -10.46 7.49
N THR A 266 15.29 -9.70 6.44
CA THR A 266 14.58 -8.45 6.18
C THR A 266 13.63 -8.57 5.00
N ASP A 267 12.59 -7.75 4.96
CA ASP A 267 11.64 -7.73 3.84
C ASP A 267 12.32 -7.29 2.54
N GLU A 268 13.22 -6.30 2.61
CA GLU A 268 13.98 -5.81 1.46
C GLU A 268 14.90 -6.90 0.90
N GLY A 269 15.52 -7.68 1.77
CA GLY A 269 16.35 -8.80 1.36
C GLY A 269 15.53 -9.92 0.72
N ARG A 270 14.36 -10.25 1.28
CA ARG A 270 13.42 -11.21 0.69
C ARG A 270 12.92 -10.73 -0.67
N ALA A 271 12.62 -9.42 -0.82
CA ALA A 271 12.21 -8.84 -2.10
C ALA A 271 13.28 -9.02 -3.18
N LYS A 272 14.56 -8.78 -2.86
CA LYS A 272 15.68 -9.02 -3.79
C LYS A 272 15.86 -10.49 -4.15
N ASN A 273 15.51 -11.42 -3.25
CA ASN A 273 15.60 -12.85 -3.52
C ASN A 273 14.47 -13.34 -4.43
N ARG A 274 13.29 -12.72 -4.41
CA ARG A 274 12.18 -13.01 -5.35
C ARG A 274 12.46 -12.39 -6.71
N ARG A 275 13.27 -13.05 -7.55
CA ARG A 275 13.74 -12.53 -8.82
C ARG A 275 13.75 -13.59 -9.91
N VAL A 276 13.96 -13.15 -11.14
CA VAL A 276 14.30 -13.99 -12.30
C VAL A 276 15.70 -13.60 -12.78
N GLU A 277 16.54 -14.58 -13.05
CA GLU A 277 17.84 -14.38 -13.67
C GLU A 277 17.85 -14.94 -15.10
N LEU A 278 18.60 -14.25 -15.96
CA LEU A 278 18.91 -14.66 -17.33
C LEU A 278 20.36 -15.14 -17.32
N VAL A 279 20.58 -16.43 -17.55
CA VAL A 279 21.92 -17.04 -17.53
C VAL A 279 22.26 -17.52 -18.93
N GLU A 280 23.45 -17.18 -19.44
CA GLU A 280 23.93 -17.63 -20.73
C GLU A 280 24.10 -19.15 -20.74
N GLN A 281 23.71 -19.81 -21.90
CA GLN A 281 23.83 -21.27 -22.05
C GLN A 281 25.21 -21.66 -22.51
#